data_abb346809c9c409f9a1c5b8ddc091253
#
_entry.id   abb346809c9c409f9a1c5b8ddc091253
#
_cell.length_a   1.000
_cell.length_b   1.000
_cell.length_c   1.000
_cell.angle_alpha   90.00
_cell.angle_beta   90.00
_cell.angle_gamma   90.00
#
_symmetry.space_group_name_H-M   'P 1'
#
loop_
_entity.id
_entity.type
_entity.pdbx_description
1 polymer ?
#
loop_
_entity_poly.entity_id
_entity_poly.type
_entity_poly.pdbx_seq_one_letter_code
_entity_poly.pdbx_strand_id
1 'polypeptide(L)'
;MACDCGVGLYAAEIVNGLRATTDHDLMLICYTPHEEQATKWAPYLRERYFDMLTACTYLSAVCEAGAPGAQLQAYKKIIDLADVVLCVYDTDIPATSSAEDRALAYAEGQHKSLVLLHPTELTTKQISAAHDAR
;
A
#
# COMPACT_ATOMS: atom_id res chain seq x y z
N MET A 1 -2.75 -1.22 4.19
CA MET A 1 -2.10 -1.62 2.90
C MET A 1 -3.14 -2.16 1.95
N ALA A 2 -2.97 -1.97 0.64
CA ALA A 2 -3.88 -2.53 -0.37
C ALA A 2 -3.60 -4.02 -0.66
N CYS A 3 -2.43 -4.49 -0.28
CA CYS A 3 -2.02 -5.89 -0.39
C CYS A 3 -2.10 -6.43 -1.84
N ASP A 4 -1.89 -5.54 -2.80
CA ASP A 4 -1.87 -5.87 -4.22
C ASP A 4 -0.67 -6.72 -4.60
N CYS A 5 -0.75 -7.34 -5.76
CA CYS A 5 0.30 -8.22 -6.28
C CYS A 5 1.64 -7.48 -6.39
N GLY A 6 2.70 -8.06 -5.87
CA GLY A 6 4.03 -7.49 -5.85
C GLY A 6 4.39 -6.85 -4.51
N VAL A 7 4.78 -5.58 -4.51
CA VAL A 7 5.30 -4.88 -3.32
C VAL A 7 4.29 -4.86 -2.17
N GLY A 8 3.03 -4.63 -2.46
CA GLY A 8 1.98 -4.61 -1.43
C GLY A 8 1.86 -5.94 -0.69
N LEU A 9 1.86 -7.05 -1.42
CA LEU A 9 1.83 -8.39 -0.82
C LEU A 9 3.10 -8.68 -0.01
N TYR A 10 4.28 -8.36 -0.55
CA TYR A 10 5.54 -8.54 0.17
C TYR A 10 5.58 -7.74 1.47
N ALA A 11 5.17 -6.48 1.44
CA ALA A 11 5.13 -5.63 2.63
C ALA A 11 4.18 -6.19 3.70
N ALA A 12 3.02 -6.67 3.29
CA ALA A 12 2.05 -7.28 4.20
C ALA A 12 2.60 -8.56 4.85
N GLU A 13 3.27 -9.42 4.08
CA GLU A 13 3.93 -10.62 4.60
C GLU A 13 5.04 -10.29 5.60
N ILE A 14 5.81 -9.22 5.34
CA ILE A 14 6.85 -8.74 6.26
C ILE A 14 6.23 -8.29 7.59
N VAL A 15 5.14 -7.53 7.56
CA VAL A 15 4.45 -7.09 8.78
C VAL A 15 3.94 -8.28 9.58
N ASN A 16 3.31 -9.26 8.92
CA ASN A 16 2.88 -10.49 9.59
C ASN A 16 4.04 -11.26 10.22
N GLY A 17 5.18 -11.34 9.52
CA GLY A 17 6.40 -11.98 10.03
C GLY A 17 6.97 -11.25 11.25
N LEU A 18 7.00 -9.93 11.23
CA LEU A 18 7.46 -9.13 12.38
C LEU A 18 6.52 -9.27 13.59
N ARG A 19 5.22 -9.35 13.38
CA ARG A 19 4.23 -9.60 14.45
C ARG A 19 4.46 -10.94 15.13
N ALA A 20 4.82 -11.96 14.36
CA ALA A 20 5.05 -13.30 14.88
C ALA A 20 6.40 -13.46 15.62
N THR A 21 7.38 -12.63 15.31
CA THR A 21 8.78 -12.80 15.76
C THR A 21 9.30 -11.70 16.68
N THR A 22 8.51 -10.66 16.93
CA THR A 22 8.88 -9.55 17.81
C THR A 22 7.83 -9.32 18.88
N ASP A 23 8.24 -8.68 19.99
CA ASP A 23 7.33 -8.28 21.08
C ASP A 23 6.62 -6.95 20.79
N HIS A 24 6.78 -6.38 19.58
CA HIS A 24 6.12 -5.15 19.21
C HIS A 24 4.65 -5.40 18.91
N ASP A 25 3.80 -4.52 19.41
CA ASP A 25 2.36 -4.52 19.13
C ASP A 25 2.10 -3.94 17.74
N LEU A 26 2.25 -4.77 16.71
CA LEU A 26 2.04 -4.42 15.32
C LEU A 26 0.69 -4.93 14.84
N MET A 27 0.00 -4.12 14.06
CA MET A 27 -1.22 -4.52 13.37
C MET A 27 -1.04 -4.40 11.85
N LEU A 28 -1.54 -5.40 11.12
CA LEU A 28 -1.67 -5.32 9.67
C LEU A 28 -3.12 -5.05 9.32
N ILE A 29 -3.37 -3.88 8.76
CA ILE A 29 -4.69 -3.45 8.32
C ILE A 29 -4.70 -3.40 6.80
N CYS A 30 -5.58 -4.19 6.19
CA CYS A 30 -5.71 -4.30 4.74
C CYS A 30 -7.00 -3.65 4.25
N TYR A 31 -6.85 -2.70 3.32
CA TYR A 31 -7.94 -2.14 2.53
C TYR A 31 -7.73 -2.54 1.08
N THR A 32 -8.43 -3.56 0.63
CA THR A 32 -8.31 -4.07 -0.73
C THR A 32 -9.23 -3.32 -1.69
N PRO A 33 -8.92 -3.26 -2.99
CA PRO A 33 -9.79 -2.61 -3.98
C PRO A 33 -11.19 -3.20 -4.00
N HIS A 34 -11.27 -4.52 -4.03
CA HIS A 34 -12.51 -5.30 -3.95
C HIS A 34 -12.18 -6.74 -3.53
N GLU A 35 -13.19 -7.50 -3.15
CA GLU A 35 -13.00 -8.87 -2.63
C GLU A 35 -12.36 -9.83 -3.65
N GLU A 36 -12.53 -9.57 -4.94
CA GLU A 36 -12.07 -10.44 -6.03
C GLU A 36 -10.71 -10.05 -6.61
N GLN A 37 -9.91 -9.19 -5.93
CA GLN A 37 -8.67 -8.68 -6.52
C GLN A 37 -7.67 -9.78 -6.94
N ALA A 38 -7.64 -10.90 -6.25
CA ALA A 38 -6.71 -11.99 -6.53
C ALA A 38 -7.23 -13.04 -7.52
N THR A 39 -8.47 -12.90 -8.02
CA THR A 39 -9.14 -13.93 -8.82
C THR A 39 -8.33 -14.35 -10.06
N LYS A 40 -7.66 -13.40 -10.71
CA LYS A 40 -6.87 -13.64 -11.93
C LYS A 40 -5.37 -13.78 -11.69
N TRP A 41 -4.93 -13.79 -10.43
CA TRP A 41 -3.51 -13.96 -10.13
C TRP A 41 -3.08 -15.42 -10.35
N ALA A 42 -1.78 -15.62 -10.56
CA ALA A 42 -1.22 -16.97 -10.62
C ALA A 42 -1.52 -17.75 -9.33
N PRO A 43 -1.76 -19.07 -9.39
CA PRO A 43 -2.19 -19.86 -8.23
C PRO A 43 -1.29 -19.70 -7.01
N TYR A 44 0.04 -19.67 -7.18
CA TYR A 44 0.97 -19.50 -6.07
C TYR A 44 0.88 -18.12 -5.40
N LEU A 45 0.55 -17.08 -6.15
CA LEU A 45 0.33 -15.74 -5.61
C LEU A 45 -1.00 -15.64 -4.87
N ARG A 46 -2.04 -16.29 -5.37
CA ARG A 46 -3.33 -16.37 -4.68
C ARG A 46 -3.21 -17.09 -3.35
N GLU A 47 -2.47 -18.18 -3.29
CA GLU A 47 -2.23 -18.92 -2.06
C GLU A 47 -1.53 -18.04 -1.02
N ARG A 48 -0.47 -17.36 -1.39
CA ARG A 48 0.24 -16.41 -0.53
C ARG A 48 -0.67 -15.28 -0.04
N TYR A 49 -1.49 -14.75 -0.93
CA TYR A 49 -2.45 -13.69 -0.61
C TYR A 49 -3.46 -14.15 0.45
N PHE A 50 -4.06 -15.31 0.28
CA PHE A 50 -5.01 -15.85 1.25
C PHE A 50 -4.34 -16.18 2.58
N ASP A 51 -3.15 -16.74 2.58
CA ASP A 51 -2.37 -16.97 3.80
C ASP A 51 -2.09 -15.66 4.54
N MET A 52 -1.71 -14.62 3.81
CA MET A 52 -1.48 -13.28 4.37
C MET A 52 -2.77 -12.70 4.97
N LEU A 53 -3.90 -12.81 4.27
CA LEU A 53 -5.19 -12.33 4.77
C LEU A 53 -5.64 -13.06 6.05
N THR A 54 -5.37 -14.35 6.15
CA THR A 54 -5.69 -15.15 7.34
C THR A 54 -4.97 -14.62 8.58
N ALA A 55 -3.78 -14.09 8.41
CA ALA A 55 -2.94 -13.56 9.50
C ALA A 55 -3.10 -12.05 9.74
N CYS A 56 -3.82 -11.31 8.88
CA CYS A 56 -3.98 -9.86 9.06
C CYS A 56 -4.90 -9.54 10.25
N THR A 57 -4.75 -8.33 10.78
CA THR A 57 -5.54 -7.87 11.94
C THR A 57 -6.94 -7.43 11.52
N TYR A 58 -7.04 -6.73 10.38
CA TYR A 58 -8.29 -6.19 9.85
C TYR A 58 -8.26 -6.21 8.33
N LEU A 59 -9.39 -6.54 7.73
CA LEU A 59 -9.57 -6.58 6.28
C LEU A 59 -10.90 -5.95 5.89
N SER A 60 -10.86 -5.06 4.91
CA SER A 60 -12.06 -4.50 4.28
C SER A 60 -11.83 -4.27 2.80
N ALA A 61 -12.82 -4.59 1.98
CA ALA A 61 -12.87 -4.19 0.59
C ALA A 61 -13.46 -2.77 0.50
N VAL A 62 -12.80 -1.90 -0.27
CA VAL A 62 -13.20 -0.49 -0.40
C VAL A 62 -14.33 -0.31 -1.40
N CYS A 63 -14.31 -1.09 -2.48
CA CYS A 63 -15.28 -1.03 -3.56
C CYS A 63 -15.91 -2.41 -3.82
N GLU A 64 -16.99 -2.41 -4.58
CA GLU A 64 -17.55 -3.64 -5.12
C GLU A 64 -16.72 -4.15 -6.30
N ALA A 65 -16.81 -5.45 -6.59
CA ALA A 65 -16.16 -6.06 -7.75
C ALA A 65 -16.59 -5.37 -9.03
N GLY A 66 -15.61 -5.04 -9.90
CA GLY A 66 -15.86 -4.37 -11.17
C GLY A 66 -16.04 -2.86 -11.09
N ALA A 67 -15.94 -2.26 -9.90
CA ALA A 67 -16.02 -0.81 -9.75
C ALA A 67 -14.84 -0.12 -10.47
N PRO A 68 -15.08 0.90 -11.34
CA PRO A 68 -14.00 1.60 -12.00
C PRO A 68 -13.16 2.38 -10.99
N GLY A 69 -11.84 2.36 -11.17
CA GLY A 69 -10.91 3.07 -10.29
C GLY A 69 -10.78 2.50 -8.88
N ALA A 70 -11.19 1.26 -8.64
CA ALA A 70 -11.15 0.64 -7.32
C ALA A 70 -9.75 0.63 -6.70
N GLN A 71 -8.69 0.40 -7.49
CA GLN A 71 -7.32 0.41 -7.01
C GLN A 71 -6.93 1.78 -6.44
N LEU A 72 -7.24 2.85 -7.15
CA LEU A 72 -6.96 4.22 -6.68
C LEU A 72 -7.79 4.55 -5.44
N GLN A 73 -9.04 4.12 -5.37
CA GLN A 73 -9.89 4.34 -4.19
C GLN A 73 -9.30 3.65 -2.95
N ALA A 74 -8.78 2.43 -3.10
CA ALA A 74 -8.11 1.73 -2.02
C ALA A 74 -6.85 2.48 -1.55
N TYR A 75 -6.03 2.96 -2.47
CA TYR A 75 -4.85 3.77 -2.15
C TYR A 75 -5.22 5.06 -1.41
N LYS A 76 -6.24 5.78 -1.88
CA LYS A 76 -6.72 7.01 -1.22
C LYS A 76 -7.20 6.74 0.20
N LYS A 77 -7.93 5.65 0.42
CA LYS A 77 -8.38 5.25 1.76
C LYS A 77 -7.21 5.02 2.71
N ILE A 78 -6.19 4.31 2.25
CA ILE A 78 -4.98 4.03 3.02
C ILE A 78 -4.23 5.33 3.33
N ILE A 79 -4.06 6.18 2.34
CA ILE A 79 -3.36 7.46 2.48
C ILE A 79 -4.07 8.37 3.48
N ASP A 80 -5.41 8.46 3.42
CA ASP A 80 -6.18 9.28 4.34
C ASP A 80 -6.00 8.86 5.81
N LEU A 81 -5.82 7.57 6.05
CA LEU A 81 -5.65 7.01 7.39
C LEU A 81 -4.19 7.01 7.88
N ALA A 82 -3.23 7.22 6.99
CA ALA A 82 -1.82 7.14 7.33
C ALA A 82 -1.26 8.46 7.86
N ASP A 83 -0.34 8.38 8.81
CA ASP A 83 0.50 9.51 9.23
C ASP A 83 1.73 9.62 8.33
N VAL A 84 2.28 8.48 7.92
CA VAL A 84 3.42 8.37 7.01
C VAL A 84 3.08 7.40 5.90
N VAL A 85 3.32 7.79 4.66
CA VAL A 85 3.13 6.95 3.47
C VAL A 85 4.47 6.43 3.00
N LEU A 86 4.67 5.11 3.05
CA LEU A 86 5.82 4.44 2.46
C LEU A 86 5.44 4.00 1.05
N CYS A 87 6.21 4.45 0.07
CA CYS A 87 5.97 4.17 -1.33
C CYS A 87 7.24 3.65 -2.00
N VAL A 88 7.14 2.52 -2.68
CA VAL A 88 8.20 2.05 -3.58
C VAL A 88 7.92 2.69 -4.94
N TYR A 89 8.80 3.60 -5.35
CA TYR A 89 8.57 4.45 -6.50
C TYR A 89 9.87 4.79 -7.21
N ASP A 90 9.87 4.65 -8.53
CA ASP A 90 11.01 4.98 -9.37
C ASP A 90 10.90 6.44 -9.85
N THR A 91 11.67 7.31 -9.21
CA THR A 91 11.69 8.74 -9.54
C THR A 91 12.41 9.06 -10.85
N ASP A 92 13.12 8.11 -11.45
CA ASP A 92 13.82 8.27 -12.72
C ASP A 92 12.90 8.05 -13.92
N ILE A 93 11.74 7.45 -13.70
CA ILE A 93 10.73 7.24 -14.73
C ILE A 93 9.72 8.39 -14.70
N PRO A 94 9.40 9.01 -15.87
CA PRO A 94 8.38 10.04 -15.92
C PRO A 94 7.02 9.54 -15.42
N ALA A 95 6.34 10.37 -14.66
CA ALA A 95 5.00 10.08 -14.14
C ALA A 95 4.01 9.86 -15.30
N THR A 96 3.11 8.89 -15.10
CA THR A 96 2.03 8.55 -16.02
C THR A 96 0.67 8.84 -15.35
N SER A 97 -0.40 8.31 -15.91
CA SER A 97 -1.73 8.36 -15.30
C SER A 97 -2.09 7.06 -14.56
N SER A 98 -1.10 6.27 -14.17
CA SER A 98 -1.30 5.05 -13.39
C SER A 98 -1.94 5.32 -12.03
N ALA A 99 -2.53 4.30 -11.43
CA ALA A 99 -3.10 4.42 -10.08
C ALA A 99 -2.02 4.77 -9.05
N GLU A 100 -0.81 4.24 -9.21
CA GLU A 100 0.34 4.51 -8.34
C GLU A 100 0.79 5.98 -8.43
N ASP A 101 0.93 6.52 -9.64
CA ASP A 101 1.30 7.93 -9.84
C ASP A 101 0.24 8.87 -9.28
N ARG A 102 -1.03 8.55 -9.50
CA ARG A 102 -2.14 9.33 -8.95
C ARG A 102 -2.23 9.25 -7.43
N ALA A 103 -1.92 8.09 -6.84
CA ALA A 103 -1.87 7.91 -5.40
C ALA A 103 -0.75 8.75 -4.78
N LEU A 104 0.44 8.77 -5.38
CA LEU A 104 1.54 9.61 -4.92
C LEU A 104 1.16 11.09 -4.98
N ALA A 105 0.60 11.56 -6.09
CA ALA A 105 0.14 12.95 -6.22
C ALA A 105 -0.94 13.28 -5.18
N TYR A 106 -1.83 12.36 -4.90
CA TYR A 106 -2.86 12.52 -3.86
C TYR A 106 -2.22 12.67 -2.47
N ALA A 107 -1.25 11.84 -2.12
CA ALA A 107 -0.54 11.91 -0.84
C ALA A 107 0.20 13.25 -0.68
N GLU A 108 0.85 13.73 -1.73
CA GLU A 108 1.48 15.04 -1.77
C GLU A 108 0.45 16.17 -1.57
N GLY A 109 -0.67 16.10 -2.28
CA GLY A 109 -1.77 17.07 -2.16
C GLY A 109 -2.41 17.09 -0.77
N GLN A 110 -2.41 15.97 -0.05
CA GLN A 110 -2.86 15.87 1.34
C GLN A 110 -1.78 16.25 2.36
N HIS A 111 -0.62 16.70 1.90
CA HIS A 111 0.52 17.09 2.73
C HIS A 111 0.97 15.99 3.71
N LYS A 112 0.89 14.73 3.28
CA LYS A 112 1.36 13.59 4.08
C LYS A 112 2.88 13.53 4.09
N SER A 113 3.45 13.06 5.18
CA SER A 113 4.85 12.67 5.22
C SER A 113 5.07 11.45 4.35
N LEU A 114 6.08 11.49 3.49
CA LEU A 114 6.38 10.45 2.52
C LEU A 114 7.76 9.85 2.77
N VAL A 115 7.87 8.55 2.61
CA VAL A 115 9.14 7.83 2.48
C VAL A 115 9.13 7.14 1.13
N LEU A 116 9.97 7.59 0.22
CA LEU A 116 10.11 7.00 -1.11
C LEU A 116 11.29 6.04 -1.11
N LEU A 117 11.05 4.78 -1.44
CA LEU A 117 12.08 3.76 -1.63
C LEU A 117 12.27 3.54 -3.13
N HIS A 118 13.49 3.80 -3.62
CA HIS A 118 13.81 3.56 -5.03
C HIS A 118 13.95 2.05 -5.28
N PRO A 119 13.21 1.46 -6.23
CA PRO A 119 13.15 0.00 -6.39
C PRO A 119 14.44 -0.64 -6.86
N THR A 120 15.29 0.09 -7.57
CA THR A 120 16.55 -0.42 -8.13
C THR A 120 17.76 -0.04 -7.27
N GLU A 121 17.85 1.24 -6.88
CA GLU A 121 18.98 1.74 -6.08
C GLU A 121 18.86 1.41 -4.60
N LEU A 122 17.66 1.05 -4.14
CA LEU A 122 17.34 0.72 -2.75
C LEU A 122 17.66 1.87 -1.77
N THR A 123 17.62 3.09 -2.27
CA THR A 123 17.79 4.31 -1.48
C THR A 123 16.44 4.83 -1.01
N THR A 124 16.43 5.54 0.11
CA THR A 124 15.22 6.17 0.64
C THR A 124 15.33 7.68 0.61
N LYS A 125 14.22 8.34 0.30
CA LYS A 125 14.07 9.79 0.41
C LYS A 125 12.88 10.09 1.29
N GLN A 126 13.09 10.93 2.31
CA GLN A 126 12.03 11.38 3.20
C GLN A 126 11.57 12.78 2.80
N ILE A 127 10.26 12.94 2.74
CA ILE A 127 9.61 14.25 2.51
C ILE A 127 8.68 14.46 3.72
N SER A 128 9.03 15.42 4.56
CA SER A 128 8.21 15.75 5.72
C SER A 128 6.95 16.49 5.30
N ALA A 129 5.84 16.24 6.01
CA ALA A 129 4.64 17.06 5.87
C ALA A 129 5.01 18.53 6.05
N ALA A 130 4.48 19.40 5.19
CA ALA A 130 4.64 20.83 5.38
C ALA A 130 3.92 21.21 6.68
N HIS A 131 4.69 21.59 7.69
CA HIS A 131 4.12 22.27 8.83
C HIS A 131 3.78 23.68 8.35
N ASP A 132 2.50 24.01 8.33
CA ASP A 132 2.09 25.40 8.24
C ASP A 132 2.75 26.12 9.42
N ALA A 133 3.81 26.84 9.10
CA ALA A 133 4.43 27.74 10.06
C ALA A 133 3.45 28.89 10.31
N ARG A 134 2.73 28.78 11.39
CA ARG A 134 1.95 29.90 11.92
C ARG A 134 2.79 30.66 12.93
#